data_afffdac4d9e47dc233f34b718ffca295
#
_entry.id   afffdac4d9e47dc233f34b718ffca295
#
_cell.length_a   1.000
_cell.length_b   1.000
_cell.length_c   1.000
_cell.angle_alpha   90.00
_cell.angle_beta   90.00
_cell.angle_gamma   90.00
#
_symmetry.space_group_name_H-M   'P 1'
#
loop_
_entity.id
_entity.type
_entity.pdbx_description
1 polymer ?
#
loop_
_entity_poly.entity_id
_entity_poly.type
_entity_poly.pdbx_seq_one_letter_code
_entity_poly.pdbx_strand_id
1 'polypeptide(L)'
;MEYKKTLNMNKSGFPMRAGLPQREPAMLEGQAVRNGPPFSNGDIHMGHALNKSLKDFIVRSYAMRGYYTPYIPGWDNHGMPIESAIIKKNKLNHKAMPIPEFRSACHDFAQHYIDVQMEGFKRLGVVADWEH
;
A
#
# COMPACT_ATOMS: atom_id res chain seq x y z
N MET A 1 7.61 -3.44 22.00
CA MET A 1 7.04 -4.81 21.93
C MET A 1 5.97 -5.11 22.96
N GLU A 2 6.00 -4.52 24.15
CA GLU A 2 4.97 -4.75 25.19
C GLU A 2 3.61 -4.10 24.91
N TYR A 3 3.58 -2.97 24.22
CA TYR A 3 2.35 -2.24 23.90
C TYR A 3 1.40 -3.03 22.99
N LYS A 4 1.94 -3.81 22.04
CA LYS A 4 1.13 -4.69 21.16
C LYS A 4 0.49 -5.87 21.91
N LYS A 5 1.09 -6.33 23.02
CA LYS A 5 0.56 -7.43 23.82
C LYS A 5 -0.61 -7.03 24.70
N THR A 6 -0.66 -5.78 25.15
CA THR A 6 -1.67 -5.27 26.10
C THR A 6 -2.96 -4.81 25.42
N LEU A 7 -2.92 -4.42 24.14
CA LEU A 7 -4.05 -3.82 23.43
C LEU A 7 -4.79 -4.78 22.50
N ASN A 8 -4.34 -6.03 22.36
CA ASN A 8 -4.94 -7.01 21.45
C ASN A 8 -5.34 -6.38 20.10
N MET A 9 -4.34 -5.91 19.38
CA MET A 9 -4.50 -5.23 18.10
C MET A 9 -4.86 -6.21 16.99
N ASN A 10 -5.80 -5.88 16.13
CA ASN A 10 -6.03 -6.65 14.90
C ASN A 10 -4.85 -6.49 13.93
N LYS A 11 -4.82 -7.28 12.86
CA LYS A 11 -3.74 -7.25 11.85
C LYS A 11 -3.57 -5.90 11.18
N SER A 12 -4.61 -5.05 11.17
CA SER A 12 -4.53 -3.67 10.65
C SER A 12 -4.05 -2.64 11.68
N GLY A 13 -3.63 -3.08 12.87
CA GLY A 13 -3.08 -2.21 13.90
C GLY A 13 -4.10 -1.47 14.77
N PHE A 14 -5.40 -1.81 14.66
CA PHE A 14 -6.44 -1.21 15.49
C PHE A 14 -6.63 -1.94 16.82
N PRO A 15 -6.89 -1.20 17.93
CA PRO A 15 -7.26 -1.81 19.18
C PRO A 15 -8.60 -2.56 19.02
N MET A 16 -8.59 -3.84 19.30
CA MET A 16 -9.82 -4.63 19.36
C MET A 16 -10.56 -4.28 20.65
N ARG A 17 -11.83 -3.91 20.56
CA ARG A 17 -12.68 -3.81 21.75
C ARG A 17 -12.87 -5.22 22.32
N ALA A 18 -12.29 -5.46 23.50
CA ALA A 18 -12.51 -6.69 24.22
C ALA A 18 -14.02 -6.90 24.49
N GLY A 19 -14.55 -8.04 24.07
CA GLY A 19 -15.93 -8.46 24.42
C GLY A 19 -17.03 -8.14 23.41
N LEU A 20 -16.74 -7.50 22.29
CA LEU A 20 -17.73 -7.40 21.22
C LEU A 20 -17.52 -8.52 20.19
N PRO A 21 -18.60 -9.28 19.84
CA PRO A 21 -18.50 -10.23 18.74
C PRO A 21 -18.10 -9.47 17.47
N GLN A 22 -17.03 -9.92 16.82
CA GLN A 22 -16.67 -9.38 15.51
C GLN A 22 -17.79 -9.73 14.55
N ARG A 23 -18.46 -8.74 14.03
CA ARG A 23 -19.44 -8.95 12.97
C ARG A 23 -18.68 -9.46 11.74
N GLU A 24 -19.14 -10.61 11.26
CA GLU A 24 -18.61 -11.19 10.03
C GLU A 24 -18.59 -10.15 8.89
N PRO A 25 -17.60 -10.20 7.99
CA PRO A 25 -17.40 -9.20 6.93
C PRO A 25 -18.49 -9.23 5.84
N ALA A 26 -19.65 -9.81 6.10
CA ALA A 26 -20.73 -10.06 5.13
C ALA A 26 -21.20 -8.82 4.34
N MET A 27 -20.69 -7.63 4.64
CA MET A 27 -21.20 -6.39 4.03
C MET A 27 -20.21 -5.64 3.13
N LEU A 28 -18.96 -6.09 2.99
CA LEU A 28 -18.00 -5.40 2.14
C LEU A 28 -17.65 -6.15 0.84
N GLU A 29 -18.22 -7.32 0.60
CA GLU A 29 -18.01 -8.05 -0.66
C GLU A 29 -18.48 -7.28 -1.91
N GLY A 30 -19.36 -6.30 -1.75
CA GLY A 30 -19.83 -5.46 -2.86
C GLY A 30 -19.23 -4.06 -2.94
N GLN A 31 -18.55 -3.58 -1.91
CA GLN A 31 -18.08 -2.19 -1.81
C GLN A 31 -16.61 -2.07 -1.39
N ALA A 32 -15.78 -3.03 -1.71
CA ALA A 32 -14.34 -2.79 -1.65
C ALA A 32 -14.07 -1.55 -2.51
N VAL A 33 -13.65 -0.47 -1.88
CA VAL A 33 -13.19 0.75 -2.57
C VAL A 33 -12.03 0.31 -3.47
N ARG A 34 -12.35 -0.01 -4.71
CA ARG A 34 -11.41 -0.48 -5.73
C ARG A 34 -10.60 0.71 -6.21
N ASN A 35 -9.70 1.17 -5.38
CA ASN A 35 -8.65 2.05 -5.84
C ASN A 35 -7.49 1.19 -6.29
N GLY A 36 -7.14 1.30 -7.55
CA GLY A 36 -6.00 0.61 -8.10
C GLY A 36 -4.73 0.88 -7.27
N PRO A 37 -3.80 -0.07 -7.25
CA PRO A 37 -2.50 0.11 -6.61
C PRO A 37 -1.75 1.25 -7.29
N PRO A 38 -0.96 2.06 -6.56
CA PRO A 38 -0.12 3.08 -7.17
C PRO A 38 1.00 2.43 -7.99
N PHE A 39 1.43 3.11 -9.05
CA PHE A 39 2.65 2.73 -9.77
C PHE A 39 3.89 3.04 -8.93
N SER A 40 4.84 2.11 -8.88
CA SER A 40 6.13 2.29 -8.20
C SER A 40 7.15 3.00 -9.11
N ASN A 41 6.79 4.18 -9.63
CA ASN A 41 7.57 4.92 -10.63
C ASN A 41 8.02 6.31 -10.19
N GLY A 42 7.78 6.70 -8.96
CA GLY A 42 8.12 8.01 -8.40
C GLY A 42 7.61 8.22 -6.98
N ASP A 43 7.88 9.40 -6.44
CA ASP A 43 7.42 9.80 -5.10
C ASP A 43 5.90 9.94 -5.05
N ILE A 44 5.34 9.89 -3.82
CA ILE A 44 3.92 10.17 -3.61
C ILE A 44 3.62 11.64 -3.94
N HIS A 45 2.46 11.86 -4.52
CA HIS A 45 1.92 13.20 -4.76
C HIS A 45 0.55 13.37 -4.09
N MET A 46 -0.01 14.58 -4.12
CA MET A 46 -1.29 14.91 -3.47
C MET A 46 -2.43 13.97 -3.85
N GLY A 47 -2.47 13.47 -5.09
CA GLY A 47 -3.46 12.49 -5.52
C GLY A 47 -3.33 11.16 -4.79
N HIS A 48 -2.12 10.68 -4.56
CA HIS A 48 -1.86 9.49 -3.75
C HIS A 48 -2.26 9.73 -2.29
N ALA A 49 -1.87 10.87 -1.71
CA ALA A 49 -2.20 11.22 -0.34
C ALA A 49 -3.72 11.29 -0.12
N LEU A 50 -4.44 12.00 -0.99
CA LEU A 50 -5.90 12.11 -0.93
C LEU A 50 -6.57 10.73 -1.02
N ASN A 51 -6.18 9.94 -2.01
CA ASN A 51 -6.74 8.62 -2.25
C ASN A 51 -6.55 7.69 -1.05
N LYS A 52 -5.32 7.60 -0.54
CA LYS A 52 -5.01 6.72 0.60
C LYS A 52 -5.65 7.22 1.90
N SER A 53 -5.71 8.52 2.13
CA SER A 53 -6.39 9.09 3.31
C SER A 53 -7.90 8.84 3.30
N LEU A 54 -8.57 9.02 2.16
CA LEU A 54 -10.00 8.71 2.03
C LEU A 54 -10.29 7.23 2.29
N LYS A 55 -9.45 6.34 1.77
CA LYS A 55 -9.55 4.91 2.04
C LYS A 55 -9.34 4.59 3.52
N ASP A 56 -8.34 5.20 4.14
CA ASP A 56 -8.03 5.03 5.55
C ASP A 56 -9.20 5.49 6.44
N PHE A 57 -9.86 6.60 6.12
CA PHE A 57 -11.05 7.06 6.85
C PHE A 57 -12.17 6.03 6.83
N ILE A 58 -12.43 5.42 5.68
CA ILE A 58 -13.44 4.37 5.55
C ILE A 58 -13.05 3.15 6.38
N VAL A 59 -11.83 2.64 6.23
CA VAL A 59 -11.31 1.48 6.96
C VAL A 59 -11.40 1.72 8.46
N ARG A 60 -10.95 2.86 8.96
CA ARG A 60 -11.03 3.23 10.39
C ARG A 60 -12.47 3.35 10.89
N SER A 61 -13.33 4.01 10.10
CA SER A 61 -14.73 4.18 10.48
C SER A 61 -15.43 2.83 10.70
N TYR A 62 -15.22 1.89 9.79
CA TYR A 62 -15.80 0.55 9.93
C TYR A 62 -15.14 -0.25 11.06
N ALA A 63 -13.82 -0.16 11.22
CA ALA A 63 -13.11 -0.81 12.32
C ALA A 63 -13.59 -0.32 13.70
N MET A 64 -13.81 0.99 13.86
CA MET A 64 -14.35 1.57 15.09
C MET A 64 -15.79 1.10 15.38
N ARG A 65 -16.54 0.72 14.36
CA ARG A 65 -17.90 0.14 14.47
C ARG A 65 -17.88 -1.37 14.75
N GLY A 66 -16.70 -1.99 14.86
CA GLY A 66 -16.52 -3.40 15.18
C GLY A 66 -16.49 -4.34 13.98
N TYR A 67 -16.36 -3.81 12.75
CA TYR A 67 -16.16 -4.64 11.55
C TYR A 67 -14.70 -5.03 11.39
N TYR A 68 -14.48 -6.23 10.85
CA TYR A 68 -13.14 -6.64 10.42
C TYR A 68 -12.83 -5.99 9.07
N THR A 69 -11.84 -5.12 9.04
CA THR A 69 -11.48 -4.33 7.85
C THR A 69 -9.98 -4.47 7.54
N PRO A 70 -9.54 -5.63 7.06
CA PRO A 70 -8.15 -5.80 6.67
C PRO A 70 -7.83 -4.90 5.46
N TYR A 71 -6.72 -4.18 5.54
CA TYR A 71 -6.19 -3.44 4.41
C TYR A 71 -4.75 -3.88 4.15
N ILE A 72 -4.57 -4.59 3.05
CA ILE A 72 -3.26 -5.02 2.56
C ILE A 72 -2.91 -4.08 1.40
N PRO A 73 -1.86 -3.26 1.54
CA PRO A 73 -1.41 -2.38 0.46
C PRO A 73 -0.76 -3.19 -0.65
N GLY A 74 -0.82 -2.65 -1.87
CA GLY A 74 -0.17 -3.23 -3.03
C GLY A 74 0.30 -2.15 -3.99
N TRP A 75 1.16 -2.51 -4.93
CA TRP A 75 1.69 -1.64 -5.97
C TRP A 75 1.54 -2.29 -7.34
N ASP A 76 1.40 -1.44 -8.36
CA ASP A 76 1.49 -1.86 -9.74
C ASP A 76 2.94 -1.66 -10.21
N ASN A 77 3.66 -2.78 -10.33
CA ASN A 77 5.09 -2.81 -10.59
C ASN A 77 5.43 -3.18 -12.03
N HIS A 78 4.43 -3.22 -12.93
CA HIS A 78 4.62 -3.75 -14.27
C HIS A 78 4.32 -2.72 -15.37
N GLY A 79 4.92 -2.98 -16.53
CA GLY A 79 4.59 -2.29 -17.78
C GLY A 79 5.29 -0.96 -18.00
N MET A 80 4.80 -0.25 -19.01
CA MET A 80 5.40 0.99 -19.53
C MET A 80 5.65 2.10 -18.51
N PRO A 81 4.84 2.29 -17.45
CA PRO A 81 5.11 3.36 -16.49
C PRO A 81 6.46 3.22 -15.78
N ILE A 82 6.85 1.98 -15.42
CA ILE A 82 8.14 1.70 -14.77
C ILE A 82 9.29 1.83 -15.79
N GLU A 83 9.13 1.17 -16.94
CA GLU A 83 10.14 1.20 -18.02
C GLU A 83 10.43 2.63 -18.49
N SER A 84 9.38 3.41 -18.74
CA SER A 84 9.52 4.81 -19.15
C SER A 84 10.17 5.68 -18.08
N ALA A 85 9.86 5.44 -16.81
CA ALA A 85 10.42 6.19 -15.70
C ALA A 85 11.93 5.92 -15.54
N ILE A 86 12.35 4.65 -15.60
CA ILE A 86 13.77 4.29 -15.46
C ILE A 86 14.59 4.78 -16.64
N ILE A 87 14.06 4.67 -17.86
CA ILE A 87 14.73 5.18 -19.08
C ILE A 87 14.97 6.69 -18.96
N LYS A 88 13.96 7.44 -18.56
CA LYS A 88 14.05 8.90 -18.40
C LYS A 88 15.02 9.31 -17.29
N LYS A 89 14.92 8.67 -16.13
CA LYS A 89 15.69 9.04 -14.93
C LYS A 89 17.17 8.67 -15.06
N ASN A 90 17.45 7.46 -15.54
CA ASN A 90 18.81 6.95 -15.65
C ASN A 90 19.44 7.17 -17.03
N LYS A 91 18.71 7.79 -17.96
CA LYS A 91 19.14 8.00 -19.38
C LYS A 91 19.63 6.70 -20.03
N LEU A 92 18.99 5.58 -19.68
CA LEU A 92 19.38 4.26 -20.13
C LEU A 92 19.05 4.07 -21.62
N ASN A 93 20.01 3.56 -22.36
CA ASN A 93 19.75 3.10 -23.72
C ASN A 93 19.28 1.64 -23.68
N HIS A 94 17.98 1.44 -23.45
CA HIS A 94 17.36 0.11 -23.34
C HIS A 94 17.56 -0.76 -24.59
N LYS A 95 17.83 -0.15 -25.76
CA LYS A 95 18.08 -0.89 -27.02
C LYS A 95 19.49 -1.50 -27.08
N ALA A 96 20.41 -1.00 -26.26
CA ALA A 96 21.79 -1.48 -26.20
C ALA A 96 22.05 -2.42 -24.99
N MET A 97 21.06 -2.58 -24.09
CA MET A 97 21.18 -3.46 -22.94
C MET A 97 20.60 -4.84 -23.20
N PRO A 98 21.19 -5.91 -22.64
CA PRO A 98 20.55 -7.23 -22.58
C PRO A 98 19.23 -7.18 -21.81
N ILE A 99 18.21 -7.88 -22.32
CA ILE A 99 16.85 -7.91 -21.70
C ILE A 99 16.88 -8.30 -20.22
N PRO A 100 17.65 -9.31 -19.75
CA PRO A 100 17.69 -9.67 -18.34
C PRO A 100 18.22 -8.54 -17.45
N GLU A 101 19.24 -7.81 -17.88
CA GLU A 101 19.79 -6.68 -17.14
C GLU A 101 18.80 -5.52 -17.05
N PHE A 102 18.10 -5.23 -18.14
CA PHE A 102 17.05 -4.21 -18.14
C PHE A 102 15.91 -4.57 -17.18
N ARG A 103 15.50 -5.84 -17.16
CA ARG A 103 14.48 -6.31 -16.21
C ARG A 103 14.92 -6.20 -14.75
N SER A 104 16.19 -6.56 -14.46
CA SER A 104 16.74 -6.38 -13.11
C SER A 104 16.75 -4.93 -12.70
N ALA A 105 17.17 -4.04 -13.56
CA ALA A 105 17.17 -2.60 -13.31
C ALA A 105 15.75 -2.04 -13.08
N CYS A 106 14.74 -2.53 -13.81
CA CYS A 106 13.34 -2.16 -13.59
C CYS A 106 12.83 -2.67 -12.24
N HIS A 107 13.20 -3.90 -11.84
CA HIS A 107 12.85 -4.47 -10.56
C HIS A 107 13.41 -3.65 -9.39
N ASP A 108 14.70 -3.36 -9.42
CA ASP A 108 15.39 -2.60 -8.38
C ASP A 108 14.84 -1.15 -8.27
N PHE A 109 14.52 -0.57 -9.41
CA PHE A 109 13.88 0.74 -9.48
C PHE A 109 12.48 0.73 -8.84
N ALA A 110 11.66 -0.27 -9.19
CA ALA A 110 10.32 -0.42 -8.62
C ALA A 110 10.39 -0.67 -7.12
N GLN A 111 11.27 -1.54 -6.65
CA GLN A 111 11.46 -1.84 -5.23
C GLN A 111 11.85 -0.59 -4.45
N HIS A 112 12.79 0.19 -4.95
CA HIS A 112 13.16 1.47 -4.33
C HIS A 112 11.95 2.39 -4.13
N TYR A 113 11.08 2.53 -5.16
CA TYR A 113 9.91 3.40 -5.02
C TYR A 113 8.78 2.80 -4.17
N ILE A 114 8.66 1.48 -4.09
CA ILE A 114 7.78 0.83 -3.11
C ILE A 114 8.18 1.28 -1.70
N ASP A 115 9.45 1.19 -1.36
CA ASP A 115 9.96 1.54 -0.04
C ASP A 115 9.73 3.03 0.27
N VAL A 116 10.06 3.91 -0.66
CA VAL A 116 9.84 5.37 -0.53
C VAL A 116 8.35 5.70 -0.36
N GLN A 117 7.49 5.11 -1.16
CA GLN A 117 6.04 5.34 -1.08
C GLN A 117 5.44 4.76 0.19
N MET A 118 5.87 3.57 0.61
CA MET A 118 5.43 2.93 1.84
C MET A 118 5.75 3.82 3.06
N GLU A 119 6.97 4.33 3.16
CA GLU A 119 7.35 5.26 4.22
C GLU A 119 6.54 6.56 4.16
N GLY A 120 6.26 7.08 2.96
CA GLY A 120 5.39 8.22 2.76
C GLY A 120 3.97 7.98 3.28
N PHE A 121 3.37 6.82 3.00
CA PHE A 121 2.04 6.46 3.48
C PHE A 121 2.01 6.20 4.98
N LYS A 122 3.04 5.58 5.54
CA LYS A 122 3.19 5.42 7.00
C LYS A 122 3.27 6.80 7.69
N ARG A 123 4.02 7.74 7.12
CA ARG A 123 4.13 9.11 7.62
C ARG A 123 2.80 9.87 7.56
N LEU A 124 1.96 9.63 6.57
CA LEU A 124 0.59 10.15 6.49
C LEU A 124 -0.35 9.53 7.53
N GLY A 125 0.10 8.49 8.24
CA GLY A 125 -0.68 7.79 9.25
C GLY A 125 -1.68 6.79 8.67
N VAL A 126 -1.52 6.37 7.42
CA VAL A 126 -2.37 5.32 6.81
C VAL A 126 -2.15 4.00 7.54
N VAL A 127 -3.24 3.43 8.05
CA VAL A 127 -3.20 2.15 8.76
C VAL A 127 -3.40 1.00 7.77
N ALA A 128 -2.40 0.14 7.69
CA ALA A 128 -2.40 -1.01 6.80
C ALA A 128 -1.51 -2.14 7.36
N ASP A 129 -1.62 -3.31 6.79
CA ASP A 129 -0.69 -4.42 7.05
C ASP A 129 0.55 -4.23 6.16
N TRP A 130 1.57 -3.58 6.71
CA TRP A 130 2.80 -3.23 5.99
C TRP A 130 3.87 -4.35 6.01
N GLU A 131 3.61 -5.45 6.71
CA GLU A 131 4.60 -6.52 6.94
C GLU A 131 4.40 -7.74 6.04
N HIS A 132 3.35 -7.73 5.19
CA HIS A 132 3.01 -8.84 4.28
C HIS A 132 3.10 -8.44 2.82
#